data_b74eb2fb0f13e6a3a9283e7de8906617
#
_entry.id   b74eb2fb0f13e6a3a9283e7de8906617
#
_cell.length_a   1.000
_cell.length_b   1.000
_cell.length_c   1.000
_cell.angle_alpha   90.00
_cell.angle_beta   90.00
_cell.angle_gamma   90.00
#
_symmetry.space_group_name_H-M   'P 1'
#
loop_
_entity.id
_entity.type
_entity.pdbx_description
1 polymer ?
#
loop_
_entity_poly.entity_id
_entity_poly.type
_entity_poly.pdbx_seq_one_letter_code
_entity_poly.pdbx_strand_id
1 'polypeptide(L)'
;KVFTDYVQPNIQVDQKRMDANFFQHQPYLDEFNDGRGTNLVTVTGVHVEPFGAYSSKIESLDELKEGAVVAIPNDPTNGGRALLLLQKAGLITLKDESKITATPRDIADNPKDLDFKELEAATLPRILNQVDLALINTNYALEAGLNPSEDALVIEGSESPYVNILVARPDNKDSEAMQKLANALKSDAVKDFIMEKYEGAVVPAF
;
A
#
# COMPACT_ATOMS: atom_id res chain seq x y z
N LYS A 1 -5.52 -15.41 11.16
CA LYS A 1 -6.37 -15.62 9.97
C LYS A 1 -5.88 -14.70 8.85
N VAL A 2 -5.70 -15.23 7.65
CA VAL A 2 -5.36 -14.45 6.46
C VAL A 2 -6.65 -14.00 5.76
N PHE A 3 -6.63 -12.78 5.21
CA PHE A 3 -7.68 -12.20 4.38
C PHE A 3 -7.09 -11.83 3.02
N THR A 4 -7.92 -11.81 2.01
CA THR A 4 -7.52 -11.52 0.61
C THR A 4 -7.96 -10.12 0.16
N ASP A 5 -8.49 -9.31 1.09
CA ASP A 5 -8.92 -7.94 0.86
C ASP A 5 -8.53 -7.03 2.04
N TYR A 6 -8.60 -5.70 1.85
CA TYR A 6 -8.25 -4.71 2.86
C TYR A 6 -9.42 -4.23 3.72
N VAL A 7 -10.66 -4.65 3.45
CA VAL A 7 -11.86 -4.18 4.16
C VAL A 7 -12.19 -5.08 5.35
N GLN A 8 -12.18 -6.40 5.13
CA GLN A 8 -12.60 -7.37 6.15
C GLN A 8 -11.76 -7.36 7.44
N PRO A 9 -10.42 -7.20 7.42
CA PRO A 9 -9.65 -7.22 8.65
C PRO A 9 -10.12 -6.18 9.67
N ASN A 10 -10.41 -4.94 9.25
CA ASN A 10 -10.91 -3.89 10.13
C ASN A 10 -12.33 -4.19 10.65
N ILE A 11 -13.23 -4.67 9.79
CA ILE A 11 -14.58 -5.06 10.19
C ILE A 11 -14.55 -6.15 11.27
N GLN A 12 -13.67 -7.14 11.13
CA GLN A 12 -13.57 -8.24 12.10
C GLN A 12 -13.06 -7.77 13.47
N VAL A 13 -12.15 -6.79 13.49
CA VAL A 13 -11.66 -6.20 14.74
C VAL A 13 -12.72 -5.31 15.38
N ASP A 14 -13.36 -4.44 14.61
CA ASP A 14 -14.44 -3.57 15.10
C ASP A 14 -15.59 -4.37 15.71
N GLN A 15 -16.00 -5.45 15.05
CA GLN A 15 -17.07 -6.34 15.52
C GLN A 15 -16.64 -7.32 16.63
N LYS A 16 -15.44 -7.18 17.21
CA LYS A 16 -14.88 -8.03 18.28
C LYS A 16 -14.76 -9.52 17.91
N ARG A 17 -14.72 -9.84 16.62
CA ARG A 17 -14.47 -11.21 16.14
C ARG A 17 -12.98 -11.54 16.11
N MET A 18 -12.13 -10.51 16.07
CA MET A 18 -10.69 -10.57 16.23
C MET A 18 -10.24 -9.48 17.19
N ASP A 19 -9.09 -9.70 17.84
CA ASP A 19 -8.56 -8.75 18.82
C ASP A 19 -7.70 -7.66 18.15
N ALA A 20 -7.04 -7.99 17.06
CA ALA A 20 -6.17 -7.08 16.31
C ALA A 20 -6.11 -7.47 14.83
N ASN A 21 -5.61 -6.55 14.00
CA ASN A 21 -5.14 -6.84 12.66
C ASN A 21 -3.78 -6.20 12.39
N PHE A 22 -3.10 -6.71 11.37
CA PHE A 22 -1.80 -6.23 10.94
C PHE A 22 -1.71 -6.41 9.42
N PHE A 23 -2.01 -5.35 8.64
CA PHE A 23 -2.03 -5.39 7.16
C PHE A 23 -2.01 -4.00 6.52
N GLN A 24 -2.23 -2.92 7.27
CA GLN A 24 -2.54 -1.57 6.80
C GLN A 24 -1.57 -0.54 7.34
N HIS A 25 -1.47 0.60 6.67
CA HIS A 25 -0.76 1.79 7.13
C HIS A 25 -1.70 2.82 7.76
N GLN A 26 -1.14 3.80 8.49
CA GLN A 26 -1.91 4.80 9.23
C GLN A 26 -2.91 5.57 8.36
N PRO A 27 -2.54 6.11 7.17
CA PRO A 27 -3.52 6.82 6.34
C PRO A 27 -4.73 5.99 5.94
N TYR A 28 -4.54 4.68 5.67
CA TYR A 28 -5.65 3.78 5.37
C TYR A 28 -6.60 3.59 6.58
N LEU A 29 -6.03 3.43 7.78
CA LEU A 29 -6.81 3.31 9.01
C LEU A 29 -7.66 4.57 9.26
N ASP A 30 -7.07 5.74 9.10
CA ASP A 30 -7.75 7.02 9.33
C ASP A 30 -8.94 7.17 8.37
N GLU A 31 -8.72 6.94 7.07
CA GLU A 31 -9.76 6.99 6.05
C GLU A 31 -10.86 5.92 6.28
N PHE A 32 -10.47 4.71 6.70
CA PHE A 32 -11.43 3.66 7.05
C PHE A 32 -12.30 4.05 8.23
N ASN A 33 -11.71 4.62 9.28
CA ASN A 33 -12.45 5.08 10.47
C ASN A 33 -13.43 6.20 10.10
N ASP A 34 -12.97 7.20 9.35
CA ASP A 34 -13.79 8.34 8.92
C ASP A 34 -14.94 7.89 8.02
N GLY A 35 -14.65 7.04 7.03
CA GLY A 35 -15.64 6.58 6.06
C GLY A 35 -16.68 5.61 6.62
N ARG A 36 -16.37 4.92 7.72
CA ARG A 36 -17.25 3.88 8.31
C ARG A 36 -17.73 4.20 9.72
N GLY A 37 -17.28 5.30 10.31
CA GLY A 37 -17.63 5.69 11.68
C GLY A 37 -17.08 4.70 12.72
N THR A 38 -15.95 4.04 12.43
CA THR A 38 -15.24 3.18 13.39
C THR A 38 -14.21 3.99 14.16
N ASN A 39 -13.63 3.40 15.22
CA ASN A 39 -12.64 4.07 16.06
C ASN A 39 -11.45 3.16 16.40
N LEU A 40 -11.05 2.33 15.44
CA LEU A 40 -9.87 1.49 15.59
C LEU A 40 -8.61 2.33 15.78
N VAL A 41 -7.65 1.82 16.54
CA VAL A 41 -6.47 2.58 16.97
C VAL A 41 -5.18 1.83 16.68
N THR A 42 -4.14 2.58 16.35
CA THR A 42 -2.78 2.06 16.20
C THR A 42 -2.20 1.65 17.55
N VAL A 43 -1.62 0.47 17.59
CA VAL A 43 -0.85 -0.03 18.72
C VAL A 43 0.64 0.29 18.52
N THR A 44 1.19 -0.08 17.36
CA THR A 44 2.60 0.19 16.97
C THR A 44 2.80 0.12 15.47
N GLY A 45 3.79 0.85 14.94
CA GLY A 45 4.35 0.66 13.61
C GLY A 45 5.33 -0.53 13.59
N VAL A 46 5.46 -1.19 12.45
CA VAL A 46 6.31 -2.39 12.33
C VAL A 46 7.24 -2.32 11.11
N HIS A 47 6.73 -2.09 9.90
CA HIS A 47 7.53 -2.08 8.68
C HIS A 47 6.95 -1.17 7.60
N VAL A 48 7.77 -0.88 6.61
CA VAL A 48 7.32 -0.23 5.36
C VAL A 48 7.36 -1.26 4.25
N GLU A 49 6.32 -1.25 3.43
CA GLU A 49 6.25 -1.94 2.15
C GLU A 49 6.31 -0.89 1.03
N PRO A 50 7.48 -0.66 0.40
CA PRO A 50 7.61 0.31 -0.68
C PRO A 50 6.68 -0.03 -1.85
N PHE A 51 5.82 0.90 -2.24
CA PHE A 51 4.85 0.72 -3.31
C PHE A 51 5.53 0.79 -4.68
N GLY A 52 5.13 -0.05 -5.62
CA GLY A 52 5.80 -0.16 -6.92
C GLY A 52 4.87 -0.09 -8.13
N ALA A 53 5.42 0.31 -9.27
CA ALA A 53 4.78 0.26 -10.57
C ALA A 53 5.40 -0.86 -11.43
N TYR A 54 4.55 -1.68 -12.01
CA TYR A 54 4.93 -2.90 -12.72
C TYR A 54 4.33 -2.94 -14.12
N SER A 55 5.03 -3.59 -15.03
CA SER A 55 4.53 -3.88 -16.38
C SER A 55 4.97 -5.26 -16.84
N SER A 56 4.15 -5.89 -17.68
CA SER A 56 4.53 -7.07 -18.46
C SER A 56 4.81 -6.76 -19.93
N LYS A 57 4.77 -5.46 -20.32
CA LYS A 57 4.84 -5.04 -21.73
C LYS A 57 6.03 -4.13 -22.03
N ILE A 58 6.56 -3.44 -21.02
CA ILE A 58 7.66 -2.48 -21.15
C ILE A 58 8.71 -2.73 -20.08
N GLU A 59 9.95 -2.37 -20.35
CA GLU A 59 11.09 -2.50 -19.44
C GLU A 59 11.51 -1.15 -18.81
N SER A 60 10.94 -0.05 -19.31
CA SER A 60 11.20 1.31 -18.81
C SER A 60 9.96 2.19 -18.94
N LEU A 61 9.77 3.14 -18.01
CA LEU A 61 8.69 4.13 -18.05
C LEU A 61 8.77 5.04 -19.29
N ASP A 62 9.96 5.20 -19.88
CA ASP A 62 10.15 5.97 -21.11
C ASP A 62 9.44 5.36 -22.32
N GLU A 63 9.22 4.03 -22.28
CA GLU A 63 8.50 3.29 -23.34
C GLU A 63 6.98 3.43 -23.28
N LEU A 64 6.43 4.03 -22.20
CA LEU A 64 5.00 4.32 -22.11
C LEU A 64 4.57 5.22 -23.27
N LYS A 65 3.62 4.74 -24.05
CA LYS A 65 3.03 5.46 -25.20
C LYS A 65 1.97 6.43 -24.74
N GLU A 66 1.65 7.39 -25.62
CA GLU A 66 0.47 8.23 -25.47
C GLU A 66 -0.80 7.35 -25.41
N GLY A 67 -1.72 7.69 -24.51
CA GLY A 67 -2.93 6.92 -24.26
C GLY A 67 -2.72 5.57 -23.54
N ALA A 68 -1.52 5.32 -22.95
CA ALA A 68 -1.26 4.08 -22.22
C ALA A 68 -2.21 3.91 -21.04
N VAL A 69 -2.66 2.68 -20.83
CA VAL A 69 -3.59 2.33 -19.74
C VAL A 69 -2.82 2.07 -18.47
N VAL A 70 -3.12 2.84 -17.42
CA VAL A 70 -2.50 2.75 -16.09
C VAL A 70 -3.54 2.32 -15.06
N ALA A 71 -3.34 1.16 -14.44
CA ALA A 71 -4.21 0.67 -13.37
C ALA A 71 -3.66 1.06 -11.99
N ILE A 72 -4.55 1.59 -11.14
CA ILE A 72 -4.25 2.02 -9.77
C ILE A 72 -5.27 1.44 -8.78
N PRO A 73 -4.94 1.34 -7.46
CA PRO A 73 -5.91 0.99 -6.44
C PRO A 73 -7.08 1.97 -6.40
N ASN A 74 -8.28 1.47 -6.11
CA ASN A 74 -9.50 2.28 -6.03
C ASN A 74 -9.83 2.78 -4.60
N ASP A 75 -9.05 2.38 -3.59
CA ASP A 75 -9.19 2.99 -2.27
C ASP A 75 -8.48 4.35 -2.24
N PRO A 76 -9.03 5.34 -1.48
CA PRO A 76 -8.56 6.72 -1.56
C PRO A 76 -7.07 6.89 -1.27
N THR A 77 -6.54 6.16 -0.28
CA THR A 77 -5.16 6.36 0.16
C THR A 77 -4.14 5.66 -0.73
N ASN A 78 -4.39 4.43 -1.18
CA ASN A 78 -3.47 3.77 -2.12
C ASN A 78 -3.62 4.31 -3.55
N GLY A 79 -4.82 4.75 -3.96
CA GLY A 79 -5.01 5.49 -5.21
C GLY A 79 -4.22 6.79 -5.24
N GLY A 80 -4.33 7.59 -4.17
CA GLY A 80 -3.55 8.84 -4.04
C GLY A 80 -2.04 8.57 -3.98
N ARG A 81 -1.61 7.55 -3.23
CA ARG A 81 -0.22 7.08 -3.17
C ARG A 81 0.33 6.71 -4.55
N ALA A 82 -0.47 6.01 -5.37
CA ALA A 82 -0.12 5.67 -6.74
C ALA A 82 0.13 6.91 -7.59
N LEU A 83 -0.76 7.91 -7.51
CA LEU A 83 -0.62 9.15 -8.26
C LEU A 83 0.60 9.96 -7.80
N LEU A 84 0.90 10.00 -6.50
CA LEU A 84 2.11 10.62 -5.96
C LEU A 84 3.39 9.94 -6.48
N LEU A 85 3.39 8.60 -6.58
CA LEU A 85 4.53 7.87 -7.15
C LEU A 85 4.71 8.19 -8.64
N LEU A 86 3.62 8.26 -9.42
CA LEU A 86 3.67 8.64 -10.83
C LEU A 86 4.13 10.08 -11.03
N GLN A 87 3.74 11.01 -10.16
CA GLN A 87 4.25 12.39 -10.16
C GLN A 87 5.76 12.41 -9.87
N LYS A 88 6.20 11.67 -8.84
CA LYS A 88 7.63 11.56 -8.53
C LYS A 88 8.45 10.97 -9.70
N ALA A 89 7.84 10.07 -10.47
CA ALA A 89 8.42 9.51 -11.69
C ALA A 89 8.36 10.46 -12.91
N GLY A 90 7.75 11.65 -12.78
CA GLY A 90 7.65 12.65 -13.84
C GLY A 90 6.62 12.33 -14.92
N LEU A 91 5.71 11.40 -14.68
CA LEU A 91 4.69 10.98 -15.64
C LEU A 91 3.45 11.88 -15.64
N ILE A 92 3.11 12.47 -14.49
CA ILE A 92 1.99 13.40 -14.29
C ILE A 92 2.39 14.52 -13.34
N THR A 93 1.55 15.56 -13.27
CA THR A 93 1.60 16.58 -12.21
C THR A 93 0.25 16.68 -11.53
N LEU A 94 0.23 16.68 -10.19
CA LEU A 94 -0.99 16.88 -9.40
C LEU A 94 -1.22 18.36 -9.11
N LYS A 95 -2.48 18.76 -8.94
CA LYS A 95 -2.89 20.13 -8.53
C LYS A 95 -2.40 20.46 -7.13
N ASP A 96 -2.32 19.46 -6.26
CA ASP A 96 -1.85 19.54 -4.88
C ASP A 96 -1.10 18.25 -4.53
N GLU A 97 0.22 18.33 -4.44
CA GLU A 97 1.10 17.20 -4.10
C GLU A 97 1.03 16.78 -2.62
N SER A 98 0.43 17.60 -1.76
CA SER A 98 0.21 17.27 -0.36
C SER A 98 -1.06 16.43 -0.12
N LYS A 99 -1.93 16.31 -1.13
CA LYS A 99 -3.19 15.59 -1.05
C LYS A 99 -2.97 14.08 -1.19
N ILE A 100 -2.84 13.38 -0.06
CA ILE A 100 -2.60 11.93 0.00
C ILE A 100 -3.78 11.08 -0.51
N THR A 101 -4.97 11.67 -0.67
CA THR A 101 -6.18 11.05 -1.23
C THR A 101 -6.52 11.62 -2.61
N ALA A 102 -5.50 12.02 -3.38
CA ALA A 102 -5.68 12.51 -4.74
C ALA A 102 -6.33 11.43 -5.62
N THR A 103 -7.15 11.87 -6.55
CA THR A 103 -7.82 11.04 -7.56
C THR A 103 -7.34 11.45 -8.97
N PRO A 104 -7.62 10.68 -10.02
CA PRO A 104 -7.28 11.10 -11.39
C PRO A 104 -7.84 12.48 -11.80
N ARG A 105 -8.90 12.96 -11.13
CA ARG A 105 -9.46 14.33 -11.34
C ARG A 105 -8.57 15.43 -10.77
N ASP A 106 -7.67 15.09 -9.89
CA ASP A 106 -6.71 16.01 -9.28
C ASP A 106 -5.41 16.14 -10.10
N ILE A 107 -5.30 15.45 -11.23
CA ILE A 107 -4.19 15.60 -12.18
C ILE A 107 -4.30 16.97 -12.84
N ALA A 108 -3.21 17.75 -12.78
CA ALA A 108 -3.10 19.06 -13.43
C ALA A 108 -2.51 18.95 -14.84
N ASP A 109 -1.53 18.06 -15.02
CA ASP A 109 -0.88 17.80 -16.30
C ASP A 109 -0.65 16.30 -16.50
N ASN A 110 -0.96 15.82 -17.70
CA ASN A 110 -0.85 14.43 -18.13
C ASN A 110 -0.29 14.38 -19.55
N PRO A 111 1.01 14.62 -19.71
CA PRO A 111 1.60 14.87 -21.04
C PRO A 111 1.55 13.66 -21.97
N LYS A 112 1.38 12.45 -21.45
CA LYS A 112 1.21 11.23 -22.25
C LYS A 112 -0.26 10.80 -22.40
N ASP A 113 -1.22 11.63 -21.98
CA ASP A 113 -2.65 11.30 -22.01
C ASP A 113 -2.98 9.91 -21.45
N LEU A 114 -2.37 9.57 -20.30
CA LEU A 114 -2.52 8.27 -19.67
C LEU A 114 -3.99 8.03 -19.27
N ASP A 115 -4.50 6.84 -19.59
CA ASP A 115 -5.86 6.40 -19.24
C ASP A 115 -5.85 5.65 -17.91
N PHE A 116 -6.45 6.23 -16.87
CA PHE A 116 -6.45 5.66 -15.51
C PHE A 116 -7.62 4.73 -15.28
N LYS A 117 -7.32 3.50 -14.77
CA LYS A 117 -8.30 2.53 -14.30
C LYS A 117 -8.15 2.28 -12.81
N GLU A 118 -9.17 2.66 -12.06
CA GLU A 118 -9.24 2.46 -10.60
C GLU A 118 -9.87 1.10 -10.32
N LEU A 119 -9.10 0.18 -9.73
CA LEU A 119 -9.50 -1.20 -9.48
C LEU A 119 -9.16 -1.63 -8.04
N GLU A 120 -9.86 -2.63 -7.52
CA GLU A 120 -9.53 -3.22 -6.23
C GLU A 120 -8.07 -3.71 -6.22
N ALA A 121 -7.29 -3.32 -5.19
CA ALA A 121 -5.85 -3.58 -5.11
C ALA A 121 -5.49 -5.06 -5.31
N ALA A 122 -6.29 -5.98 -4.75
CA ALA A 122 -6.09 -7.44 -4.89
C ALA A 122 -6.22 -7.95 -6.34
N THR A 123 -6.82 -7.18 -7.24
CA THR A 123 -7.02 -7.58 -8.64
C THR A 123 -5.89 -7.15 -9.57
N LEU A 124 -5.12 -6.12 -9.17
CA LEU A 124 -4.12 -5.47 -10.02
C LEU A 124 -3.05 -6.44 -10.57
N PRO A 125 -2.47 -7.38 -9.80
CA PRO A 125 -1.49 -8.31 -10.35
C PRO A 125 -2.06 -9.19 -11.46
N ARG A 126 -3.37 -9.52 -11.38
CA ARG A 126 -4.02 -10.44 -12.32
C ARG A 126 -4.29 -9.82 -13.69
N ILE A 127 -4.33 -8.49 -13.75
CA ILE A 127 -4.61 -7.75 -14.99
C ILE A 127 -3.36 -7.12 -15.59
N LEU A 128 -2.17 -7.42 -15.07
CA LEU A 128 -0.91 -6.83 -15.50
C LEU A 128 -0.66 -6.97 -17.02
N ASN A 129 -1.08 -8.08 -17.62
CA ASN A 129 -0.99 -8.32 -19.07
C ASN A 129 -2.04 -7.57 -19.89
N GLN A 130 -3.06 -6.97 -19.26
CA GLN A 130 -4.17 -6.27 -19.94
C GLN A 130 -3.97 -4.75 -19.94
N VAL A 131 -3.09 -4.22 -19.10
CA VAL A 131 -2.76 -2.81 -18.98
C VAL A 131 -1.31 -2.55 -19.39
N ASP A 132 -0.93 -1.30 -19.52
CA ASP A 132 0.47 -0.95 -19.87
C ASP A 132 1.32 -0.70 -18.64
N LEU A 133 0.69 -0.27 -17.53
CA LEU A 133 1.33 -0.11 -16.22
C LEU A 133 0.30 -0.42 -15.13
N ALA A 134 0.74 -1.04 -14.02
CA ALA A 134 -0.08 -1.22 -12.83
C ALA A 134 0.70 -0.82 -11.56
N LEU A 135 0.07 -0.03 -10.70
CA LEU A 135 0.59 0.37 -9.39
C LEU A 135 0.10 -0.63 -8.36
N ILE A 136 1.00 -1.46 -7.82
CA ILE A 136 0.64 -2.64 -7.02
C ILE A 136 1.26 -2.54 -5.63
N ASN A 137 0.44 -2.77 -4.59
CA ASN A 137 0.92 -2.89 -3.21
C ASN A 137 1.83 -4.11 -3.07
N THR A 138 2.90 -3.97 -2.32
CA THR A 138 3.96 -4.97 -2.20
C THR A 138 3.48 -6.34 -1.75
N ASN A 139 2.55 -6.43 -0.78
CA ASN A 139 2.01 -7.72 -0.37
C ASN A 139 1.34 -8.47 -1.55
N TYR A 140 0.59 -7.79 -2.42
CA TYR A 140 -0.02 -8.40 -3.59
C TYR A 140 0.98 -8.68 -4.72
N ALA A 141 2.02 -7.85 -4.86
CA ALA A 141 3.12 -8.11 -5.79
C ALA A 141 3.86 -9.40 -5.41
N LEU A 142 4.24 -9.55 -4.14
CA LEU A 142 4.92 -10.74 -3.61
C LEU A 142 4.06 -12.02 -3.74
N GLU A 143 2.75 -11.94 -3.45
CA GLU A 143 1.82 -13.06 -3.65
C GLU A 143 1.71 -13.48 -5.12
N ALA A 144 1.89 -12.54 -6.05
CA ALA A 144 1.90 -12.81 -7.49
C ALA A 144 3.26 -13.25 -8.03
N GLY A 145 4.28 -13.36 -7.16
CA GLY A 145 5.64 -13.76 -7.55
C GLY A 145 6.48 -12.63 -8.13
N LEU A 146 6.03 -11.37 -7.99
CA LEU A 146 6.81 -10.19 -8.38
C LEU A 146 7.72 -9.78 -7.21
N ASN A 147 8.99 -9.53 -7.49
CA ASN A 147 9.93 -8.95 -6.54
C ASN A 147 9.96 -7.42 -6.69
N PRO A 148 9.47 -6.64 -5.71
CA PRO A 148 9.45 -5.18 -5.83
C PRO A 148 10.82 -4.55 -6.12
N SER A 149 11.90 -5.13 -5.61
CA SER A 149 13.26 -4.62 -5.80
C SER A 149 13.85 -4.88 -7.20
N GLU A 150 13.29 -5.87 -7.92
CA GLU A 150 13.81 -6.34 -9.21
C GLU A 150 12.85 -6.05 -10.36
N ASP A 151 11.54 -6.23 -10.14
CA ASP A 151 10.53 -6.19 -11.19
C ASP A 151 9.80 -4.85 -11.31
N ALA A 152 9.90 -3.96 -10.29
CA ALA A 152 9.26 -2.66 -10.35
C ALA A 152 10.05 -1.70 -11.27
N LEU A 153 9.35 -1.07 -12.21
CA LEU A 153 9.92 -0.02 -13.07
C LEU A 153 10.20 1.27 -12.29
N VAL A 154 9.42 1.52 -11.24
CA VAL A 154 9.65 2.55 -10.23
C VAL A 154 9.09 2.07 -8.90
N ILE A 155 9.81 2.38 -7.82
CA ILE A 155 9.45 2.01 -6.46
C ILE A 155 9.60 3.20 -5.52
N GLU A 156 8.77 3.26 -4.48
CA GLU A 156 8.94 4.24 -3.39
C GLU A 156 10.29 4.05 -2.66
N GLY A 157 10.79 5.14 -2.09
CA GLY A 157 11.92 5.07 -1.16
C GLY A 157 11.51 4.48 0.20
N SER A 158 12.50 4.04 0.97
CA SER A 158 12.32 3.52 2.34
C SER A 158 11.81 4.59 3.34
N GLU A 159 11.94 5.86 3.03
CA GLU A 159 11.43 7.01 3.83
C GLU A 159 9.91 7.23 3.64
N SER A 160 9.19 6.21 3.18
CA SER A 160 7.74 6.28 2.96
C SER A 160 6.99 6.49 4.28
N PRO A 161 5.98 7.40 4.35
CA PRO A 161 5.16 7.60 5.54
C PRO A 161 4.14 6.47 5.77
N TYR A 162 4.06 5.52 4.84
CA TYR A 162 3.09 4.43 4.85
C TYR A 162 3.59 3.22 5.64
N VAL A 163 3.95 3.45 6.93
CA VAL A 163 4.35 2.38 7.85
C VAL A 163 3.16 1.47 8.14
N ASN A 164 3.32 0.17 7.95
CA ASN A 164 2.34 -0.84 8.33
C ASN A 164 2.28 -1.00 9.85
N ILE A 165 1.07 -1.01 10.38
CA ILE A 165 0.75 -0.87 11.79
C ILE A 165 -0.03 -2.06 12.33
N LEU A 166 0.24 -2.43 13.58
CA LEU A 166 -0.65 -3.27 14.38
C LEU A 166 -1.81 -2.41 14.86
N VAL A 167 -3.04 -2.85 14.59
CA VAL A 167 -4.28 -2.13 14.92
C VAL A 167 -5.14 -2.93 15.86
N ALA A 168 -5.75 -2.28 16.81
CA ALA A 168 -6.66 -2.85 17.80
C ALA A 168 -7.87 -1.92 18.05
N ARG A 169 -8.77 -2.35 18.94
CA ARG A 169 -9.81 -1.47 19.47
C ARG A 169 -9.29 -0.64 20.66
N PRO A 170 -9.91 0.50 20.97
CA PRO A 170 -9.54 1.29 22.15
C PRO A 170 -9.65 0.52 23.47
N ASP A 171 -10.61 -0.42 23.56
CA ASP A 171 -10.88 -1.19 24.78
C ASP A 171 -9.83 -2.28 25.06
N ASN A 172 -9.02 -2.69 24.08
CA ASN A 172 -8.04 -3.75 24.26
C ASN A 172 -6.60 -3.39 23.87
N LYS A 173 -6.35 -2.20 23.32
CA LYS A 173 -5.02 -1.80 22.83
C LYS A 173 -3.93 -1.86 23.91
N ASP A 174 -4.28 -1.54 25.16
CA ASP A 174 -3.35 -1.50 26.30
C ASP A 174 -3.35 -2.80 27.11
N SER A 175 -4.05 -3.85 26.66
CA SER A 175 -4.04 -5.15 27.32
C SER A 175 -2.64 -5.78 27.32
N GLU A 176 -2.31 -6.56 28.36
CA GLU A 176 -1.02 -7.24 28.47
C GLU A 176 -0.72 -8.10 27.24
N ALA A 177 -1.73 -8.80 26.71
CA ALA A 177 -1.58 -9.65 25.52
C ALA A 177 -1.23 -8.82 24.27
N MET A 178 -1.90 -7.66 24.09
CA MET A 178 -1.65 -6.77 22.96
C MET A 178 -0.25 -6.16 23.04
N GLN A 179 0.19 -5.74 24.22
CA GLN A 179 1.53 -5.20 24.42
C GLN A 179 2.62 -6.25 24.22
N LYS A 180 2.39 -7.51 24.63
CA LYS A 180 3.28 -8.62 24.30
C LYS A 180 3.40 -8.85 22.80
N LEU A 181 2.28 -8.80 22.06
CA LEU A 181 2.27 -8.94 20.60
C LEU A 181 3.04 -7.78 19.94
N ALA A 182 2.78 -6.53 20.35
CA ALA A 182 3.48 -5.36 19.83
C ALA A 182 4.99 -5.44 20.04
N ASN A 183 5.42 -5.87 21.24
CA ASN A 183 6.85 -6.05 21.55
C ASN A 183 7.48 -7.19 20.72
N ALA A 184 6.75 -8.29 20.53
CA ALA A 184 7.22 -9.40 19.70
C ALA A 184 7.41 -8.97 18.23
N LEU A 185 6.48 -8.19 17.66
CA LEU A 185 6.56 -7.66 16.29
C LEU A 185 7.74 -6.68 16.08
N LYS A 186 8.24 -6.07 17.15
CA LYS A 186 9.40 -5.15 17.12
C LYS A 186 10.68 -5.77 17.68
N SER A 187 10.74 -7.07 17.81
CA SER A 187 11.94 -7.76 18.29
C SER A 187 13.04 -7.83 17.22
N ASP A 188 14.29 -7.96 17.65
CA ASP A 188 15.43 -8.19 16.76
C ASP A 188 15.20 -9.42 15.86
N ALA A 189 14.58 -10.49 16.40
CA ALA A 189 14.26 -11.69 15.64
C ALA A 189 13.30 -11.41 14.47
N VAL A 190 12.31 -10.50 14.63
CA VAL A 190 11.42 -10.09 13.53
C VAL A 190 12.15 -9.17 12.56
N LYS A 191 13.00 -8.29 13.05
CA LYS A 191 13.85 -7.45 12.20
C LYS A 191 14.75 -8.29 11.30
N ASP A 192 15.47 -9.24 11.87
CA ASP A 192 16.37 -10.14 11.14
C ASP A 192 15.59 -10.98 10.12
N PHE A 193 14.42 -11.51 10.53
CA PHE A 193 13.52 -12.23 9.62
C PHE A 193 13.08 -11.39 8.42
N ILE A 194 12.67 -10.13 8.65
CA ILE A 194 12.26 -9.22 7.56
C ILE A 194 13.44 -9.00 6.60
N MET A 195 14.62 -8.72 7.13
CA MET A 195 15.80 -8.45 6.31
C MET A 195 16.23 -9.67 5.51
N GLU A 196 16.23 -10.85 6.11
CA GLU A 196 16.62 -12.11 5.46
C GLU A 196 15.56 -12.57 4.43
N LYS A 197 14.26 -12.48 4.81
CA LYS A 197 13.18 -13.04 3.99
C LYS A 197 12.83 -12.19 2.78
N TYR A 198 12.88 -10.86 2.92
CA TYR A 198 12.36 -9.93 1.91
C TYR A 198 13.45 -9.14 1.17
N GLU A 199 14.73 -9.27 1.56
CA GLU A 199 15.89 -8.73 0.83
C GLU A 199 15.73 -7.26 0.38
N GLY A 200 15.06 -6.44 1.20
CA GLY A 200 14.78 -5.03 0.92
C GLY A 200 13.41 -4.71 0.32
N ALA A 201 12.64 -5.72 -0.13
CA ALA A 201 11.25 -5.52 -0.57
C ALA A 201 10.31 -5.10 0.58
N VAL A 202 10.70 -5.38 1.81
CA VAL A 202 10.04 -4.93 3.05
C VAL A 202 11.14 -4.40 3.98
N VAL A 203 10.89 -3.25 4.63
CA VAL A 203 11.89 -2.55 5.44
C VAL A 203 11.38 -2.39 6.88
N PRO A 204 12.13 -2.86 7.93
CA PRO A 204 11.77 -2.61 9.31
C PRO A 204 11.68 -1.10 9.60
N ALA A 205 10.68 -0.70 10.42
CA ALA A 205 10.42 0.71 10.80
C ALA A 205 10.55 0.94 12.32
N PHE A 206 11.40 0.17 13.01
CA PHE A 206 11.65 0.25 14.44
C PHE A 206 13.12 -0.02 14.77
#